data_4861a804afe88283ea58b4f900985cfd
#
_entry.id   4861a804afe88283ea58b4f900985cfd
#
_cell.length_a   1.000
_cell.length_b   1.000
_cell.length_c   1.000
_cell.angle_alpha   90.00
_cell.angle_beta   90.00
_cell.angle_gamma   90.00
#
_symmetry.space_group_name_H-M   'P 1'
#
loop_
_entity.id
_entity.type
_entity.pdbx_description
1 polymer ?
#
loop_
_entity_poly.entity_id
_entity_poly.type
_entity_poly.pdbx_seq_one_letter_code
_entity_poly.pdbx_strand_id
1 'polypeptide(L)'
;MKKLFLTLALVMCWAVTALAAGQINGLTLDNVEEKLVYQNTLNRGTWSPQLAKEDPAATWYSLSPTTAVAAGHEAGTQKVNRIQFFVSKDERIPSEDGRRMQFINDISYSALTAAGLCIPKFDRDKKKVGQFLQTMTLENSALFRGEKTTFTAKGYQFTAAIIDGIYTIWAEKK
;
A
#
# COMPACT_ATOMS: atom_id res chain seq x y z
N MET A 1 2.07 16.32 12.02
CA MET A 1 1.09 15.29 12.39
C MET A 1 -0.34 15.65 12.01
N LYS A 2 -0.91 16.81 12.38
CA LYS A 2 -2.32 17.15 12.07
C LYS A 2 -2.64 17.21 10.56
N LYS A 3 -1.72 17.67 9.69
CA LYS A 3 -1.96 17.76 8.23
C LYS A 3 -1.98 16.38 7.55
N LEU A 4 -1.11 15.44 7.96
CA LEU A 4 -1.12 14.08 7.41
C LEU A 4 -2.43 13.36 7.76
N PHE A 5 -2.91 13.50 8.98
CA PHE A 5 -4.21 12.94 9.40
C PHE A 5 -5.39 13.57 8.67
N LEU A 6 -5.35 14.87 8.38
CA LEU A 6 -6.45 15.54 7.67
C LEU A 6 -6.49 15.15 6.19
N THR A 7 -5.34 15.06 5.53
CA THR A 7 -5.22 14.62 4.13
C THR A 7 -5.55 13.12 4.00
N LEU A 8 -5.10 12.30 4.96
CA LEU A 8 -5.48 10.90 5.05
C LEU A 8 -7.01 10.74 5.21
N ALA A 9 -7.66 11.60 6.02
CA ALA A 9 -9.11 11.57 6.23
C ALA A 9 -9.91 11.90 4.96
N LEU A 10 -9.43 12.82 4.12
CA LEU A 10 -10.07 13.17 2.83
C LEU A 10 -9.93 12.05 1.79
N VAL A 11 -8.79 11.35 1.74
CA VAL A 11 -8.58 10.18 0.88
C VAL A 11 -9.38 8.97 1.39
N MET A 12 -9.69 8.90 2.68
CA MET A 12 -10.51 7.84 3.30
C MET A 12 -11.93 7.71 2.70
N CYS A 13 -12.56 8.82 2.29
CA CYS A 13 -13.91 8.78 1.72
C CYS A 13 -14.01 8.05 0.36
N TRP A 14 -12.89 7.81 -0.32
CA TRP A 14 -12.85 7.13 -1.62
C TRP A 14 -12.52 5.64 -1.55
N ALA A 15 -12.11 5.15 -0.37
CA ALA A 15 -11.63 3.77 -0.19
C ALA A 15 -12.73 2.73 0.09
N VAL A 16 -13.98 3.13 0.29
CA VAL A 16 -15.01 2.27 0.90
C VAL A 16 -16.05 1.79 -0.10
N THR A 17 -15.66 1.38 -1.28
CA THR A 17 -16.49 0.47 -2.08
C THR A 17 -15.79 -0.88 -2.20
N ALA A 18 -15.67 -1.58 -1.08
CA ALA A 18 -15.26 -2.98 -1.07
C ALA A 18 -16.46 -3.84 -1.49
N LEU A 19 -16.74 -3.89 -2.79
CA LEU A 19 -17.58 -4.94 -3.35
C LEU A 19 -16.84 -6.28 -3.22
N ALA A 20 -17.44 -7.23 -2.53
CA ALA A 20 -17.22 -8.68 -2.52
C ALA A 20 -15.93 -9.26 -3.13
N ALA A 21 -14.79 -8.64 -2.89
CA ALA A 21 -13.50 -9.19 -3.26
C ALA A 21 -13.18 -10.36 -2.30
N GLY A 22 -12.72 -11.50 -2.82
CA GLY A 22 -12.34 -12.63 -1.99
C GLY A 22 -11.17 -12.30 -1.06
N GLN A 23 -11.05 -13.01 0.06
CA GLN A 23 -9.97 -12.84 1.03
C GLN A 23 -8.58 -12.88 0.36
N ILE A 24 -7.71 -11.94 0.73
CA ILE A 24 -6.32 -11.90 0.30
C ILE A 24 -5.54 -13.02 1.02
N ASN A 25 -5.07 -14.00 0.29
CA ASN A 25 -4.07 -15.01 0.66
C ASN A 25 -4.03 -15.38 2.17
N GLY A 26 -5.20 -15.69 2.77
CA GLY A 26 -5.31 -15.99 4.20
C GLY A 26 -5.00 -14.82 5.14
N LEU A 27 -5.01 -13.58 4.64
CA LEU A 27 -4.82 -12.38 5.43
C LEU A 27 -6.05 -12.13 6.30
N THR A 28 -5.83 -11.94 7.59
CA THR A 28 -6.85 -11.61 8.59
C THR A 28 -6.41 -10.40 9.41
N LEU A 29 -7.33 -9.76 10.12
CA LEU A 29 -6.99 -8.67 11.02
C LEU A 29 -6.01 -9.13 12.13
N ASP A 30 -6.14 -10.38 12.59
CA ASP A 30 -5.26 -10.95 13.63
C ASP A 30 -3.83 -11.18 13.17
N ASN A 31 -3.59 -11.35 11.84
CA ASN A 31 -2.25 -11.66 11.31
C ASN A 31 -1.67 -10.59 10.39
N VAL A 32 -2.41 -9.53 10.08
CA VAL A 32 -1.97 -8.51 9.12
C VAL A 32 -0.71 -7.80 9.57
N GLU A 33 -0.60 -7.48 10.85
CA GLU A 33 0.58 -6.80 11.41
C GLU A 33 1.83 -7.69 11.29
N GLU A 34 1.75 -8.94 11.71
CA GLU A 34 2.84 -9.93 11.57
C GLU A 34 3.27 -10.08 10.10
N LYS A 35 2.30 -10.17 9.19
CA LYS A 35 2.56 -10.28 7.75
C LYS A 35 3.20 -9.01 7.17
N LEU A 36 2.81 -7.83 7.63
CA LEU A 36 3.44 -6.56 7.25
C LEU A 36 4.90 -6.52 7.71
N VAL A 37 5.19 -6.88 8.97
CA VAL A 37 6.55 -6.96 9.50
C VAL A 37 7.39 -7.95 8.70
N TYR A 38 6.86 -9.13 8.42
CA TYR A 38 7.56 -10.15 7.64
C TYR A 38 7.92 -9.65 6.22
N GLN A 39 6.95 -9.08 5.48
CA GLN A 39 7.22 -8.56 4.13
C GLN A 39 8.18 -7.38 4.14
N ASN A 40 8.08 -6.50 5.13
CA ASN A 40 9.00 -5.39 5.32
C ASN A 40 10.44 -5.88 5.52
N THR A 41 10.63 -6.91 6.34
CA THR A 41 11.95 -7.53 6.58
C THR A 41 12.52 -8.14 5.30
N LEU A 42 11.70 -8.83 4.50
CA LEU A 42 12.12 -9.39 3.20
C LEU A 42 12.57 -8.29 2.23
N ASN A 43 11.92 -7.15 2.25
CA ASN A 43 12.23 -6.00 1.40
C ASN A 43 13.34 -5.10 2.00
N ARG A 44 13.95 -5.49 3.13
CA ARG A 44 14.96 -4.70 3.87
C ARG A 44 14.45 -3.33 4.31
N GLY A 45 13.17 -3.21 4.53
CA GLY A 45 12.54 -2.01 5.06
C GLY A 45 12.73 -1.87 6.57
N THR A 46 12.45 -0.69 7.08
CA THR A 46 12.57 -0.32 8.51
C THR A 46 11.24 0.03 9.15
N TRP A 47 10.13 -0.38 8.55
CA TRP A 47 8.81 -0.05 9.06
C TRP A 47 8.50 -0.79 10.37
N SER A 48 7.80 -0.08 11.24
CA SER A 48 7.26 -0.65 12.48
C SER A 48 5.75 -0.41 12.47
N PRO A 49 4.94 -1.38 12.05
CA PRO A 49 3.49 -1.24 12.04
C PRO A 49 2.97 -0.89 13.42
N GLN A 50 2.11 0.10 13.51
CA GLN A 50 1.41 0.50 14.72
C GLN A 50 -0.06 0.71 14.39
N LEU A 51 -0.94 0.09 15.15
CA LEU A 51 -2.38 0.31 15.01
C LEU A 51 -2.69 1.80 15.19
N ALA A 52 -3.29 2.40 14.17
CA ALA A 52 -3.61 3.82 14.14
C ALA A 52 -5.10 4.08 14.35
N LYS A 53 -5.96 3.25 13.75
CA LYS A 53 -7.42 3.40 13.81
C LYS A 53 -8.12 2.11 13.37
N GLU A 54 -9.29 1.86 13.94
CA GLU A 54 -10.22 0.82 13.49
C GLU A 54 -11.53 1.47 13.04
N ASP A 55 -11.97 1.12 11.85
CA ASP A 55 -13.27 1.49 11.27
C ASP A 55 -14.05 0.20 10.96
N PRO A 56 -15.38 0.24 10.82
CA PRO A 56 -16.19 -0.93 10.49
C PRO A 56 -15.80 -1.64 9.18
N ALA A 57 -15.11 -0.94 8.27
CA ALA A 57 -14.74 -1.45 6.95
C ALA A 57 -13.21 -1.53 6.74
N ALA A 58 -12.40 -1.01 7.67
CA ALA A 58 -10.95 -1.05 7.53
C ALA A 58 -10.23 -0.88 8.88
N THR A 59 -9.12 -1.57 9.05
CA THR A 59 -8.16 -1.35 10.14
C THR A 59 -6.92 -0.67 9.56
N TRP A 60 -6.48 0.40 10.22
CA TRP A 60 -5.41 1.28 9.76
C TRP A 60 -4.16 1.12 10.58
N TYR A 61 -3.02 1.02 9.92
CA TYR A 61 -1.70 0.96 10.54
C TYR A 61 -0.83 2.10 10.02
N SER A 62 -0.13 2.78 10.91
CA SER A 62 1.00 3.64 10.57
C SER A 62 2.24 2.78 10.46
N LEU A 63 2.97 2.86 9.36
CA LEU A 63 4.20 2.10 9.14
C LEU A 63 5.43 2.98 9.35
N SER A 64 5.33 4.24 8.97
CA SER A 64 6.34 5.29 9.14
C SER A 64 5.64 6.65 9.18
N PRO A 65 6.36 7.76 9.42
CA PRO A 65 5.76 9.09 9.36
C PRO A 65 5.14 9.47 8.01
N THR A 66 5.50 8.77 6.94
CA THR A 66 5.10 9.04 5.56
C THR A 66 4.30 7.92 4.91
N THR A 67 4.19 6.78 5.59
CA THR A 67 3.55 5.58 5.03
C THR A 67 2.51 5.03 5.98
N ALA A 68 1.31 4.81 5.47
CA ALA A 68 0.23 4.13 6.16
C ALA A 68 -0.36 3.01 5.31
N VAL A 69 -1.04 2.07 5.94
CA VAL A 69 -1.75 0.98 5.28
C VAL A 69 -3.15 0.82 5.87
N ALA A 70 -4.13 0.56 5.01
CA ALA A 70 -5.47 0.16 5.38
C ALA A 70 -5.70 -1.31 4.98
N ALA A 71 -6.12 -2.12 5.93
CA ALA A 71 -6.61 -3.48 5.72
C ALA A 71 -8.14 -3.45 5.66
N GLY A 72 -8.69 -3.48 4.45
CA GLY A 72 -10.13 -3.45 4.22
C GLY A 72 -10.75 -4.83 4.51
N HIS A 73 -11.90 -4.83 5.16
CA HIS A 73 -12.65 -6.04 5.53
C HIS A 73 -14.15 -5.76 5.52
N GLU A 74 -14.96 -6.81 5.47
CA GLU A 74 -16.40 -6.69 5.69
C GLU A 74 -16.68 -6.54 7.20
N ALA A 75 -17.66 -5.70 7.55
CA ALA A 75 -18.08 -5.49 8.94
C ALA A 75 -18.39 -6.83 9.64
N GLY A 76 -17.83 -7.02 10.83
CA GLY A 76 -18.02 -8.24 11.62
C GLY A 76 -17.20 -9.45 11.12
N THR A 77 -16.30 -9.29 10.16
CA THR A 77 -15.41 -10.36 9.71
C THR A 77 -13.94 -10.03 10.02
N GLN A 78 -13.13 -11.08 10.17
CA GLN A 78 -11.68 -10.96 10.31
C GLN A 78 -10.96 -11.03 8.96
N LYS A 79 -11.67 -11.31 7.85
CA LYS A 79 -11.08 -11.57 6.54
C LYS A 79 -10.72 -10.26 5.85
N VAL A 80 -9.44 -10.04 5.59
CA VAL A 80 -8.97 -8.91 4.79
C VAL A 80 -9.18 -9.20 3.32
N ASN A 81 -9.96 -8.36 2.64
CA ASN A 81 -10.31 -8.47 1.22
C ASN A 81 -9.61 -7.43 0.34
N ARG A 82 -9.08 -6.36 0.93
CA ARG A 82 -8.29 -5.32 0.27
C ARG A 82 -7.15 -4.91 1.17
N ILE A 83 -6.01 -4.63 0.58
CA ILE A 83 -4.88 -3.96 1.25
C ILE A 83 -4.52 -2.71 0.45
N GLN A 84 -4.36 -1.58 1.12
CA GLN A 84 -4.11 -0.30 0.47
C GLN A 84 -3.03 0.47 1.22
N PHE A 85 -1.98 0.85 0.51
CA PHE A 85 -0.88 1.67 1.03
C PHE A 85 -1.02 3.10 0.56
N PHE A 86 -0.61 4.02 1.43
CA PHE A 86 -0.55 5.45 1.20
C PHE A 86 0.85 5.94 1.52
N VAL A 87 1.46 6.66 0.59
CA VAL A 87 2.81 7.20 0.76
C VAL A 87 2.80 8.69 0.45
N SER A 88 3.36 9.50 1.33
CA SER A 88 3.56 10.93 1.16
C SER A 88 5.04 11.30 1.21
N LYS A 89 5.39 12.50 0.73
CA LYS A 89 6.72 13.08 0.93
C LYS A 89 6.92 13.45 2.40
N ASP A 90 8.15 13.31 2.89
CA ASP A 90 8.51 13.77 4.23
C ASP A 90 8.93 15.25 4.21
N GLU A 91 8.02 16.12 4.58
CA GLU A 91 8.26 17.57 4.64
C GLU A 91 9.33 17.97 5.68
N ARG A 92 9.74 17.06 6.56
CA ARG A 92 10.80 17.31 7.55
C ARG A 92 12.20 17.17 6.95
N ILE A 93 12.33 16.51 5.79
CA ILE A 93 13.60 16.42 5.06
C ILE A 93 13.85 17.76 4.38
N PRO A 94 14.96 18.47 4.69
CA PRO A 94 15.19 19.83 4.20
C PRO A 94 15.38 19.91 2.68
N SER A 95 16.10 18.94 2.09
CA SER A 95 16.40 18.95 0.66
C SER A 95 15.26 18.33 -0.17
N GLU A 96 14.98 18.93 -1.33
CA GLU A 96 13.98 18.39 -2.26
C GLU A 96 14.41 17.02 -2.81
N ASP A 97 15.68 16.85 -3.13
CA ASP A 97 16.22 15.56 -3.59
C ASP A 97 16.06 14.46 -2.52
N GLY A 98 16.31 14.82 -1.26
CA GLY A 98 16.12 13.88 -0.13
C GLY A 98 14.65 13.47 0.00
N ARG A 99 13.71 14.42 -0.07
CA ARG A 99 12.26 14.13 -0.05
C ARG A 99 11.84 13.25 -1.23
N ARG A 100 12.37 13.56 -2.42
CA ARG A 100 12.09 12.76 -3.62
C ARG A 100 12.62 11.34 -3.48
N MET A 101 13.85 11.18 -3.01
CA MET A 101 14.45 9.85 -2.84
C MET A 101 13.71 9.02 -1.80
N GLN A 102 13.35 9.60 -0.64
CA GLN A 102 12.54 8.95 0.37
C GLN A 102 11.20 8.49 -0.22
N PHE A 103 10.51 9.38 -0.96
CA PHE A 103 9.22 9.08 -1.56
C PHE A 103 9.30 7.92 -2.57
N ILE A 104 10.32 7.90 -3.44
CA ILE A 104 10.56 6.82 -4.41
C ILE A 104 10.79 5.48 -3.68
N ASN A 105 11.59 5.49 -2.63
CA ASN A 105 11.89 4.29 -1.85
C ASN A 105 10.63 3.75 -1.16
N ASP A 106 9.87 4.61 -0.48
CA ASP A 106 8.65 4.21 0.23
C ASP A 106 7.56 3.69 -0.73
N ILE A 107 7.45 4.27 -1.93
CA ILE A 107 6.59 3.75 -3.00
C ILE A 107 7.01 2.33 -3.39
N SER A 108 8.30 2.12 -3.64
CA SER A 108 8.82 0.82 -4.06
C SER A 108 8.61 -0.25 -2.98
N TYR A 109 8.86 0.09 -1.72
CA TYR A 109 8.62 -0.80 -0.58
C TYR A 109 7.12 -1.11 -0.41
N SER A 110 6.26 -0.11 -0.53
CA SER A 110 4.80 -0.29 -0.44
C SER A 110 4.29 -1.22 -1.54
N ALA A 111 4.75 -1.02 -2.77
CA ALA A 111 4.36 -1.85 -3.92
C ALA A 111 4.82 -3.31 -3.73
N LEU A 112 6.08 -3.54 -3.36
CA LEU A 112 6.61 -4.90 -3.12
C LEU A 112 5.92 -5.58 -1.94
N THR A 113 5.61 -4.84 -0.88
CA THR A 113 4.90 -5.36 0.29
C THR A 113 3.47 -5.75 -0.08
N ALA A 114 2.74 -4.93 -0.82
CA ALA A 114 1.41 -5.25 -1.32
C ALA A 114 1.43 -6.54 -2.17
N ALA A 115 2.40 -6.66 -3.10
CA ALA A 115 2.55 -7.85 -3.92
C ALA A 115 2.89 -9.10 -3.10
N GLY A 116 3.77 -9.00 -2.13
CA GLY A 116 4.18 -10.11 -1.25
C GLY A 116 3.07 -10.59 -0.32
N LEU A 117 2.20 -9.70 0.16
CA LEU A 117 1.02 -10.07 0.95
C LEU A 117 0.01 -10.88 0.12
N CYS A 118 -0.15 -10.53 -1.15
CA CYS A 118 -1.09 -11.19 -2.06
C CYS A 118 -0.53 -12.48 -2.66
N ILE A 119 0.74 -12.47 -3.07
CA ILE A 119 1.36 -13.54 -3.87
C ILE A 119 2.57 -14.10 -3.11
N PRO A 120 2.46 -15.30 -2.53
CA PRO A 120 3.58 -15.95 -1.85
C PRO A 120 4.81 -16.07 -2.76
N LYS A 121 5.99 -15.72 -2.23
CA LYS A 121 7.28 -15.81 -2.93
C LYS A 121 7.34 -14.94 -4.21
N PHE A 122 6.59 -13.84 -4.25
CA PHE A 122 6.60 -12.90 -5.38
C PHE A 122 8.00 -12.41 -5.74
N ASP A 123 8.82 -12.16 -4.71
CA ASP A 123 10.21 -11.69 -4.79
C ASP A 123 11.16 -12.64 -5.54
N ARG A 124 10.81 -13.91 -5.71
CA ARG A 124 11.63 -14.93 -6.38
C ARG A 124 11.60 -14.82 -7.91
N ASP A 125 10.54 -14.28 -8.49
CA ASP A 125 10.40 -14.07 -9.93
C ASP A 125 10.92 -12.68 -10.32
N LYS A 126 12.24 -12.57 -10.51
CA LYS A 126 12.90 -11.28 -10.80
C LYS A 126 12.33 -10.55 -12.01
N LYS A 127 11.94 -11.28 -13.07
CA LYS A 127 11.33 -10.69 -14.27
C LYS A 127 9.98 -10.08 -13.93
N LYS A 128 9.15 -10.80 -13.20
CA LYS A 128 7.82 -10.31 -12.79
C LYS A 128 7.92 -9.15 -11.80
N VAL A 129 8.86 -9.20 -10.86
CA VAL A 129 9.16 -8.08 -9.95
C VAL A 129 9.54 -6.83 -10.73
N GLY A 130 10.44 -6.94 -11.72
CA GLY A 130 10.83 -5.81 -12.56
C GLY A 130 9.64 -5.22 -13.34
N GLN A 131 8.84 -6.05 -14.00
CA GLN A 131 7.64 -5.60 -14.71
C GLN A 131 6.62 -4.93 -13.76
N PHE A 132 6.44 -5.48 -12.56
CA PHE A 132 5.55 -4.93 -11.55
C PHE A 132 6.01 -3.55 -11.09
N LEU A 133 7.28 -3.40 -10.71
CA LEU A 133 7.84 -2.12 -10.29
C LEU A 133 7.76 -1.08 -11.42
N GLN A 134 8.12 -1.44 -12.64
CA GLN A 134 8.00 -0.56 -13.80
C GLN A 134 6.56 -0.05 -14.02
N THR A 135 5.56 -0.88 -13.73
CA THR A 135 4.14 -0.51 -13.91
C THR A 135 3.59 0.27 -12.73
N MET A 136 3.96 -0.11 -11.50
CA MET A 136 3.29 0.32 -10.28
C MET A 136 4.04 1.42 -9.51
N THR A 137 5.22 1.83 -9.97
CA THR A 137 6.03 2.87 -9.31
C THR A 137 6.23 4.09 -10.21
N LEU A 138 7.05 5.04 -9.74
CA LEU A 138 7.38 6.27 -10.47
C LEU A 138 8.23 6.04 -11.74
N GLU A 139 8.60 4.82 -12.08
CA GLU A 139 9.14 4.48 -13.41
C GLU A 139 8.06 4.62 -14.50
N ASN A 140 6.79 4.56 -14.12
CA ASN A 140 5.66 4.75 -15.03
C ASN A 140 5.26 6.22 -15.12
N SER A 141 5.51 6.86 -16.25
CA SER A 141 5.17 8.27 -16.49
C SER A 141 3.66 8.57 -16.41
N ALA A 142 2.80 7.58 -16.59
CA ALA A 142 1.34 7.74 -16.47
C ALA A 142 0.92 8.16 -15.05
N LEU A 143 1.60 7.62 -14.02
CA LEU A 143 1.34 8.02 -12.61
C LEU A 143 1.60 9.51 -12.37
N PHE A 144 2.64 10.08 -12.98
CA PHE A 144 2.91 11.52 -12.87
C PHE A 144 1.87 12.40 -13.55
N ARG A 145 1.15 11.87 -14.54
CA ARG A 145 0.05 12.59 -15.20
C ARG A 145 -1.28 12.43 -14.45
N GLY A 146 -1.28 11.82 -13.26
CA GLY A 146 -2.49 11.55 -12.49
C GLY A 146 -3.34 10.38 -13.03
N GLU A 147 -2.78 9.57 -13.94
CA GLU A 147 -3.46 8.40 -14.48
C GLU A 147 -3.34 7.21 -13.51
N LYS A 148 -4.37 6.37 -13.46
CA LYS A 148 -4.30 5.11 -12.73
C LYS A 148 -3.58 4.06 -13.58
N THR A 149 -2.74 3.26 -12.94
CA THR A 149 -2.09 2.11 -13.56
C THR A 149 -2.55 0.83 -12.90
N THR A 150 -2.57 -0.27 -13.67
CA THR A 150 -2.99 -1.58 -13.16
C THR A 150 -2.01 -2.66 -13.55
N PHE A 151 -1.85 -3.64 -12.67
CA PHE A 151 -1.10 -4.86 -12.90
C PHE A 151 -1.89 -6.05 -12.37
N THR A 152 -2.00 -7.11 -13.17
CA THR A 152 -2.73 -8.32 -12.77
C THR A 152 -1.78 -9.51 -12.69
N ALA A 153 -1.80 -10.23 -11.57
CA ALA A 153 -1.01 -11.44 -11.39
C ALA A 153 -1.68 -12.40 -10.39
N LYS A 154 -1.67 -13.69 -10.73
CA LYS A 154 -2.15 -14.77 -9.83
C LYS A 154 -3.56 -14.55 -9.24
N GLY A 155 -4.48 -13.97 -10.01
CA GLY A 155 -5.85 -13.68 -9.56
C GLY A 155 -5.99 -12.44 -8.69
N TYR A 156 -4.94 -11.61 -8.60
CA TYR A 156 -4.98 -10.31 -7.92
C TYR A 156 -4.85 -9.18 -8.92
N GLN A 157 -5.57 -8.12 -8.68
CA GLN A 157 -5.40 -6.84 -9.36
C GLN A 157 -4.76 -5.85 -8.39
N PHE A 158 -3.67 -5.25 -8.85
CA PHE A 158 -3.02 -4.12 -8.20
C PHE A 158 -3.35 -2.87 -9.00
N THR A 159 -3.68 -1.80 -8.31
CA THR A 159 -3.92 -0.50 -8.93
C THR A 159 -3.13 0.56 -8.18
N ALA A 160 -2.42 1.42 -8.91
CA ALA A 160 -1.71 2.56 -8.34
C ALA A 160 -2.19 3.87 -8.95
N ALA A 161 -2.16 4.93 -8.14
CA ALA A 161 -2.47 6.31 -8.53
C ALA A 161 -1.71 7.30 -7.64
N ILE A 162 -1.53 8.53 -8.13
CA ILE A 162 -1.14 9.68 -7.29
C ILE A 162 -2.35 10.60 -7.22
N ILE A 163 -2.85 10.83 -6.00
CA ILE A 163 -4.01 11.66 -5.71
C ILE A 163 -3.58 12.72 -4.70
N ASP A 164 -3.69 14.00 -5.05
CA ASP A 164 -3.29 15.13 -4.20
C ASP A 164 -1.85 15.00 -3.64
N GLY A 165 -0.93 14.50 -4.47
CA GLY A 165 0.47 14.31 -4.10
C GLY A 165 0.74 13.07 -3.24
N ILE A 166 -0.28 12.27 -2.91
CA ILE A 166 -0.16 11.02 -2.18
C ILE A 166 -0.18 9.87 -3.18
N TYR A 167 0.89 9.09 -3.19
CA TYR A 167 0.89 7.82 -3.90
C TYR A 167 0.04 6.82 -3.15
N THR A 168 -0.81 6.14 -3.88
CA THR A 168 -1.68 5.10 -3.35
C THR A 168 -1.55 3.85 -4.20
N ILE A 169 -1.37 2.69 -3.57
CA ILE A 169 -1.47 1.39 -4.23
C ILE A 169 -2.41 0.49 -3.44
N TRP A 170 -3.34 -0.15 -4.13
CA TRP A 170 -4.19 -1.15 -3.50
C TRP A 170 -4.20 -2.46 -4.28
N ALA A 171 -4.44 -3.53 -3.56
CA ALA A 171 -4.56 -4.88 -4.08
C ALA A 171 -5.89 -5.50 -3.65
N GLU A 172 -6.52 -6.18 -4.58
CA GLU A 172 -7.76 -6.93 -4.37
C GLU A 172 -7.75 -8.23 -5.18
N LYS A 173 -8.46 -9.23 -4.71
CA LYS A 173 -8.63 -10.50 -5.44
C LYS A 173 -9.69 -10.32 -6.52
N LYS A 174 -9.38 -10.76 -7.74
CA LYS A 174 -10.34 -10.85 -8.84
C LYS A 174 -11.21 -12.10 -8.76
#